data_fb4a1214785fea4e2800ad3e227c628d
#
_entry.id   fb4a1214785fea4e2800ad3e227c628d
#
_cell.length_a   1.000
_cell.length_b   1.000
_cell.length_c   1.000
_cell.angle_alpha   90.00
_cell.angle_beta   90.00
_cell.angle_gamma   90.00
#
_symmetry.space_group_name_H-M   'P 1'
#
loop_
_entity.id
_entity.type
_entity.pdbx_description
1 polymer ?
#
loop_
_entity_poly.entity_id
_entity_poly.type
_entity_poly.pdbx_seq_one_letter_code
_entity_poly.pdbx_strand_id
1 'polypeptide(L)'
;MKHIINPALYLFIVAAIATSVLVVVHAITLEPIENQIRAAQERTMIAVLPEADEFVEIEAELHGSMVAVFEGTSAGQKVGYVVSLAPMGFSGAIDMMVGISIANNNVAGMRVVRHSETPGLGCPIMHTPFYSRFDDRPLNPLSVVRGGATGDQIDSLAAATITTDAVVRGFNDAVEWFRGGAR
;
A
#
# COMPACT_ATOMS: atom_id res chain seq x y z
N MET A 1 -43.22 23.47 -28.67
CA MET A 1 -42.58 22.14 -28.44
C MET A 1 -41.35 21.93 -29.33
N LYS A 2 -41.33 22.22 -30.64
CA LYS A 2 -40.13 22.03 -31.50
C LYS A 2 -38.86 22.79 -31.02
N HIS A 3 -39.00 23.97 -30.40
CA HIS A 3 -37.86 24.76 -29.91
C HIS A 3 -37.15 24.18 -28.68
N ILE A 4 -37.79 23.23 -27.97
CA ILE A 4 -37.22 22.56 -26.81
C ILE A 4 -36.65 21.19 -27.20
N ILE A 5 -37.25 20.54 -28.18
CA ILE A 5 -36.85 19.19 -28.63
C ILE A 5 -35.49 19.21 -29.32
N ASN A 6 -35.25 20.21 -30.19
CA ASN A 6 -33.98 20.30 -30.92
C ASN A 6 -32.76 20.43 -29.99
N PRO A 7 -32.70 21.39 -29.02
CA PRO A 7 -31.56 21.49 -28.13
C PRO A 7 -31.42 20.26 -27.22
N ALA A 8 -32.53 19.64 -26.80
CA ALA A 8 -32.51 18.39 -26.03
C ALA A 8 -31.90 17.21 -26.82
N LEU A 9 -32.22 17.12 -28.12
CA LEU A 9 -31.65 16.12 -29.00
C LEU A 9 -30.14 16.33 -29.22
N TYR A 10 -29.71 17.58 -29.45
CA TYR A 10 -28.27 17.88 -29.54
C TYR A 10 -27.51 17.52 -28.29
N LEU A 11 -28.04 17.88 -27.10
CA LEU A 11 -27.43 17.54 -25.82
C LEU A 11 -27.36 16.00 -25.62
N PHE A 12 -28.42 15.28 -25.99
CA PHE A 12 -28.44 13.83 -25.90
C PHE A 12 -27.37 13.20 -26.81
N ILE A 13 -27.24 13.67 -28.07
CA ILE A 13 -26.22 13.15 -29.00
C ILE A 13 -24.83 13.42 -28.49
N VAL A 14 -24.53 14.61 -27.99
CA VAL A 14 -23.22 14.96 -27.43
C VAL A 14 -22.91 14.10 -26.21
N ALA A 15 -23.87 13.94 -25.29
CA ALA A 15 -23.70 13.09 -24.12
C ALA A 15 -23.50 11.63 -24.49
N ALA A 16 -24.27 11.12 -25.46
CA ALA A 16 -24.13 9.73 -25.92
C ALA A 16 -22.75 9.47 -26.55
N ILE A 17 -22.25 10.39 -27.37
CA ILE A 17 -20.91 10.28 -27.97
C ILE A 17 -19.83 10.34 -26.86
N ALA A 18 -19.91 11.31 -25.96
CA ALA A 18 -18.94 11.45 -24.85
C ALA A 18 -18.90 10.21 -23.96
N THR A 19 -20.08 9.68 -23.61
CA THR A 19 -20.18 8.45 -22.80
C THR A 19 -19.61 7.24 -23.54
N SER A 20 -19.91 7.11 -24.84
CA SER A 20 -19.39 6.01 -25.65
C SER A 20 -17.85 6.03 -25.72
N VAL A 21 -17.27 7.20 -25.95
CA VAL A 21 -15.80 7.37 -25.95
C VAL A 21 -15.22 7.00 -24.58
N LEU A 22 -15.84 7.43 -23.48
CA LEU A 22 -15.38 7.11 -22.13
C LEU A 22 -15.39 5.61 -21.85
N VAL A 23 -16.45 4.91 -22.25
CA VAL A 23 -16.58 3.46 -22.09
C VAL A 23 -15.51 2.72 -22.87
N VAL A 24 -15.26 3.12 -24.13
CA VAL A 24 -14.20 2.51 -24.95
C VAL A 24 -12.82 2.73 -24.34
N VAL A 25 -12.50 3.96 -23.94
CA VAL A 25 -11.22 4.26 -23.30
C VAL A 25 -11.06 3.46 -22.00
N HIS A 26 -12.10 3.39 -21.17
CA HIS A 26 -12.08 2.61 -19.94
C HIS A 26 -11.81 1.12 -20.21
N ALA A 27 -12.51 0.53 -21.19
CA ALA A 27 -12.33 -0.87 -21.54
C ALA A 27 -10.92 -1.21 -22.02
N ILE A 28 -10.29 -0.31 -22.79
CA ILE A 28 -8.92 -0.51 -23.31
C ILE A 28 -7.86 -0.29 -22.19
N THR A 29 -8.13 0.59 -21.24
CA THR A 29 -7.15 0.95 -20.20
C THR A 29 -7.21 0.05 -18.96
N LEU A 30 -8.28 -0.71 -18.76
CA LEU A 30 -8.48 -1.54 -17.58
C LEU A 30 -7.36 -2.60 -17.42
N GLU A 31 -7.14 -3.40 -18.45
CA GLU A 31 -6.16 -4.49 -18.44
C GLU A 31 -4.71 -4.00 -18.22
N PRO A 32 -4.21 -2.98 -18.95
CA PRO A 32 -2.87 -2.46 -18.67
C PRO A 32 -2.71 -1.86 -17.26
N ILE A 33 -3.77 -1.27 -16.68
CA ILE A 33 -3.73 -0.76 -15.30
C ILE A 33 -3.60 -1.91 -14.30
N GLU A 34 -4.38 -2.97 -14.45
CA GLU A 34 -4.31 -4.15 -13.58
C GLU A 34 -2.92 -4.82 -13.65
N ASN A 35 -2.37 -4.96 -14.86
CA ASN A 35 -1.04 -5.52 -15.04
C ASN A 35 0.06 -4.67 -14.39
N GLN A 36 -0.04 -3.34 -14.45
CA GLN A 36 0.88 -2.43 -13.77
C GLN A 36 0.78 -2.55 -12.25
N ILE A 37 -0.44 -2.67 -11.70
CA ILE A 37 -0.65 -2.86 -10.26
C ILE A 37 -0.02 -4.16 -9.80
N ARG A 38 -0.24 -5.27 -10.50
CA ARG A 38 0.37 -6.57 -10.18
C ARG A 38 1.90 -6.51 -10.23
N ALA A 39 2.45 -5.95 -11.30
CA ALA A 39 3.90 -5.78 -11.42
C ALA A 39 4.49 -4.86 -10.32
N ALA A 40 3.77 -3.84 -9.89
CA ALA A 40 4.18 -2.99 -8.77
C ALA A 40 4.14 -3.76 -7.44
N GLN A 41 3.12 -4.59 -7.22
CA GLN A 41 3.02 -5.44 -6.03
C GLN A 41 4.18 -6.44 -5.96
N GLU A 42 4.47 -7.18 -7.04
CA GLU A 42 5.58 -8.14 -7.09
C GLU A 42 6.93 -7.47 -6.81
N ARG A 43 7.19 -6.33 -7.45
CA ARG A 43 8.42 -5.55 -7.18
C ARG A 43 8.52 -5.09 -5.73
N THR A 44 7.38 -4.72 -5.14
CA THR A 44 7.33 -4.28 -3.76
C THR A 44 7.57 -5.45 -2.80
N MET A 45 6.99 -6.64 -3.07
CA MET A 45 7.24 -7.84 -2.27
C MET A 45 8.72 -8.18 -2.23
N ILE A 46 9.40 -8.19 -3.38
CA ILE A 46 10.85 -8.42 -3.47
C ILE A 46 11.62 -7.30 -2.72
N ALA A 47 11.17 -6.05 -2.80
CA ALA A 47 11.85 -4.93 -2.14
C ALA A 47 11.73 -4.96 -0.61
N VAL A 48 10.64 -5.53 -0.05
CA VAL A 48 10.43 -5.62 1.40
C VAL A 48 10.93 -6.93 2.00
N LEU A 49 11.08 -7.99 1.19
CA LEU A 49 11.63 -9.29 1.61
C LEU A 49 12.57 -9.84 0.52
N PRO A 50 13.78 -9.26 0.39
CA PRO A 50 14.71 -9.60 -0.70
C PRO A 50 15.29 -11.03 -0.60
N GLU A 51 15.08 -11.72 0.51
CA GLU A 51 15.52 -13.09 0.73
C GLU A 51 14.59 -14.11 0.02
N ALA A 52 13.38 -13.69 -0.42
CA ALA A 52 12.40 -14.56 -1.05
C ALA A 52 12.45 -14.47 -2.57
N ASP A 53 12.35 -15.62 -3.23
CA ASP A 53 12.30 -15.75 -4.69
C ASP A 53 10.85 -15.90 -5.19
N GLU A 54 9.96 -16.49 -4.35
CA GLU A 54 8.56 -16.76 -4.68
C GLU A 54 7.65 -16.31 -3.54
N PHE A 55 6.45 -15.85 -3.90
CA PHE A 55 5.43 -15.40 -2.95
C PHE A 55 4.10 -16.10 -3.24
N VAL A 56 3.50 -16.67 -2.21
CA VAL A 56 2.22 -17.36 -2.29
C VAL A 56 1.27 -16.74 -1.27
N GLU A 57 0.10 -16.30 -1.72
CA GLU A 57 -0.94 -15.80 -0.80
C GLU A 57 -1.46 -16.94 0.08
N ILE A 58 -1.53 -16.70 1.38
CA ILE A 58 -2.00 -17.65 2.37
C ILE A 58 -3.29 -17.17 3.03
N GLU A 59 -4.14 -18.10 3.42
CA GLU A 59 -5.27 -17.78 4.28
C GLU A 59 -4.75 -17.47 5.69
N ALA A 60 -5.03 -16.25 6.16
CA ALA A 60 -4.64 -15.77 7.47
C ALA A 60 -5.80 -15.00 8.12
N GLU A 61 -5.84 -14.99 9.44
CA GLU A 61 -6.78 -14.14 10.17
C GLU A 61 -6.32 -12.68 10.03
N LEU A 62 -7.10 -11.90 9.25
CA LEU A 62 -6.83 -10.49 8.99
C LEU A 62 -7.41 -9.63 10.11
N HIS A 63 -6.62 -8.68 10.60
CA HIS A 63 -7.07 -7.70 11.59
C HIS A 63 -6.50 -6.30 11.29
N GLY A 64 -7.06 -5.27 11.90
CA GLY A 64 -6.63 -3.89 11.69
C GLY A 64 -6.77 -3.46 10.24
N SER A 65 -5.68 -2.99 9.65
CA SER A 65 -5.60 -2.53 8.27
C SER A 65 -5.11 -3.60 7.27
N MET A 66 -5.00 -4.86 7.68
CA MET A 66 -4.51 -5.95 6.83
C MET A 66 -5.49 -6.29 5.71
N VAL A 67 -4.95 -6.59 4.53
CA VAL A 67 -5.69 -6.95 3.31
C VAL A 67 -5.38 -8.38 2.87
N ALA A 68 -4.10 -8.76 2.88
CA ALA A 68 -3.64 -10.09 2.49
C ALA A 68 -2.29 -10.40 3.15
N VAL A 69 -1.96 -11.68 3.22
CA VAL A 69 -0.66 -12.17 3.69
C VAL A 69 -0.06 -13.10 2.66
N PHE A 70 1.22 -12.90 2.36
CA PHE A 70 1.97 -13.72 1.44
C PHE A 70 3.11 -14.42 2.18
N GLU A 71 3.26 -15.70 1.97
CA GLU A 71 4.41 -16.47 2.40
C GLU A 71 5.51 -16.33 1.38
N GLY A 72 6.69 -15.89 1.80
CA GLY A 72 7.89 -15.80 0.98
C GLY A 72 8.74 -17.06 1.13
N THR A 73 9.10 -17.67 0.00
CA THR A 73 9.97 -18.85 -0.04
C THR A 73 11.20 -18.60 -0.87
N SER A 74 12.31 -19.25 -0.52
CA SER A 74 13.53 -19.29 -1.31
C SER A 74 14.05 -20.72 -1.38
N ALA A 75 14.30 -21.22 -2.58
CA ALA A 75 14.66 -22.61 -2.85
C ALA A 75 13.68 -23.62 -2.18
N GLY A 76 12.38 -23.28 -2.11
CA GLY A 76 11.33 -24.12 -1.50
C GLY A 76 11.30 -24.08 0.04
N GLN A 77 12.13 -23.26 0.68
CA GLN A 77 12.11 -23.05 2.13
C GLN A 77 11.47 -21.72 2.47
N LYS A 78 10.61 -21.69 3.50
CA LYS A 78 10.00 -20.49 4.01
C LYS A 78 11.06 -19.57 4.63
N VAL A 79 11.17 -18.34 4.12
CA VAL A 79 12.12 -17.34 4.60
C VAL A 79 11.44 -16.19 5.34
N GLY A 80 10.16 -15.94 5.08
CA GLY A 80 9.45 -14.86 5.72
C GLY A 80 8.01 -14.70 5.26
N TYR A 81 7.43 -13.55 5.62
CA TYR A 81 6.09 -13.16 5.21
C TYR A 81 6.08 -11.73 4.68
N VAL A 82 5.19 -11.47 3.75
CA VAL A 82 4.84 -10.11 3.33
C VAL A 82 3.38 -9.85 3.67
N VAL A 83 3.13 -8.86 4.50
CA VAL A 83 1.79 -8.44 4.89
C VAL A 83 1.40 -7.23 4.05
N SER A 84 0.30 -7.34 3.31
CA SER A 84 -0.33 -6.26 2.56
C SER A 84 -1.34 -5.55 3.45
N LEU A 85 -1.26 -4.22 3.52
CA LEU A 85 -2.07 -3.40 4.42
C LEU A 85 -2.61 -2.18 3.67
N ALA A 86 -3.76 -1.67 4.13
CA ALA A 86 -4.40 -0.49 3.59
C ALA A 86 -4.89 0.47 4.71
N PRO A 87 -3.99 0.96 5.60
CA PRO A 87 -4.39 1.91 6.64
C PRO A 87 -4.96 3.20 6.03
N MET A 88 -5.96 3.78 6.71
CA MET A 88 -6.56 5.04 6.28
C MET A 88 -5.66 6.21 6.63
N GLY A 89 -5.15 6.90 5.61
CA GLY A 89 -4.40 8.15 5.68
C GLY A 89 -5.29 9.38 5.75
N PHE A 90 -4.77 10.53 5.32
CA PHE A 90 -5.53 11.78 5.29
C PHE A 90 -6.48 11.86 4.08
N SER A 91 -5.98 11.52 2.88
CA SER A 91 -6.77 11.64 1.64
C SER A 91 -7.38 10.31 1.17
N GLY A 92 -7.08 9.20 1.84
CA GLY A 92 -7.58 7.88 1.49
C GLY A 92 -6.72 6.76 2.04
N ALA A 93 -6.98 5.54 1.60
CA ALA A 93 -6.19 4.38 1.97
C ALA A 93 -4.76 4.48 1.40
N ILE A 94 -3.80 3.99 2.17
CA ILE A 94 -2.40 3.90 1.80
C ILE A 94 -2.08 2.43 1.62
N ASP A 95 -2.00 1.98 0.36
CA ASP A 95 -1.63 0.59 0.07
C ASP A 95 -0.13 0.43 0.35
N MET A 96 0.22 -0.41 1.30
CA MET A 96 1.59 -0.64 1.74
C MET A 96 1.86 -2.12 2.01
N MET A 97 3.13 -2.49 2.00
CA MET A 97 3.59 -3.84 2.31
C MET A 97 4.69 -3.80 3.36
N VAL A 98 4.65 -4.75 4.28
CA VAL A 98 5.64 -4.97 5.33
C VAL A 98 6.20 -6.37 5.17
N GLY A 99 7.51 -6.48 4.96
CA GLY A 99 8.23 -7.75 4.89
C GLY A 99 8.80 -8.13 6.25
N ILE A 100 8.58 -9.36 6.69
CA ILE A 100 9.06 -9.89 7.97
C ILE A 100 9.94 -11.09 7.69
N SER A 101 11.22 -11.02 8.07
CA SER A 101 12.19 -12.10 7.94
C SER A 101 12.10 -13.05 9.15
N ILE A 102 11.93 -14.35 8.87
CA ILE A 102 11.95 -15.38 9.91
C ILE A 102 13.40 -15.60 10.40
N ALA A 103 14.37 -15.61 9.47
CA ALA A 103 15.77 -15.89 9.79
C ALA A 103 16.36 -14.83 10.74
N ASN A 104 16.05 -13.55 10.47
CA ASN A 104 16.56 -12.43 11.25
C ASN A 104 15.63 -12.05 12.43
N ASN A 105 14.41 -12.60 12.46
CA ASN A 105 13.37 -12.26 13.42
C ASN A 105 13.15 -10.74 13.53
N ASN A 106 13.05 -10.07 12.37
CA ASN A 106 12.90 -8.62 12.25
C ASN A 106 11.94 -8.26 11.10
N VAL A 107 11.56 -6.98 11.04
CA VAL A 107 10.97 -6.41 9.83
C VAL A 107 12.09 -6.11 8.86
N ALA A 108 12.14 -6.83 7.71
CA ALA A 108 13.16 -6.63 6.69
C ALA A 108 12.98 -5.30 5.95
N GLY A 109 11.73 -4.87 5.75
CA GLY A 109 11.45 -3.57 5.16
C GLY A 109 9.96 -3.24 5.07
N MET A 110 9.67 -1.98 4.78
CA MET A 110 8.33 -1.49 4.50
C MET A 110 8.36 -0.60 3.25
N ARG A 111 7.38 -0.75 2.38
CA ARG A 111 7.21 0.10 1.19
C ARG A 111 5.75 0.43 0.96
N VAL A 112 5.51 1.64 0.47
CA VAL A 112 4.18 2.07 0.00
C VAL A 112 4.06 1.72 -1.48
N VAL A 113 2.98 1.04 -1.83
CA VAL A 113 2.66 0.63 -3.21
C VAL A 113 1.92 1.76 -3.92
N ARG A 114 0.90 2.32 -3.23
CA ARG A 114 0.03 3.36 -3.76
C ARG A 114 -0.59 4.18 -2.64
N HIS A 115 -0.82 5.46 -2.90
CA HIS A 115 -1.56 6.35 -2.02
C HIS A 115 -2.25 7.46 -2.82
N SER A 116 -3.19 8.16 -2.18
CA SER A 116 -3.87 9.35 -2.71
C SER A 116 -3.55 10.62 -1.93
N GLU A 117 -2.45 10.61 -1.15
CA GLU A 117 -2.04 11.74 -0.32
C GLU A 117 -1.63 12.96 -1.15
N THR A 118 -1.80 14.15 -0.58
CA THR A 118 -1.53 15.42 -1.25
C THR A 118 -0.05 15.57 -1.62
N PRO A 119 0.28 15.92 -2.87
CA PRO A 119 1.64 16.25 -3.29
C PRO A 119 2.28 17.31 -2.39
N GLY A 120 3.53 17.05 -1.96
CA GLY A 120 4.29 17.97 -1.09
C GLY A 120 3.99 17.87 0.40
N LEU A 121 2.94 17.15 0.82
CA LEU A 121 2.62 16.90 2.23
C LEU A 121 2.80 15.42 2.60
N GLY A 122 1.86 14.56 2.23
CA GLY A 122 1.88 13.12 2.52
C GLY A 122 2.73 12.28 1.55
N CYS A 123 2.96 12.73 0.31
CA CYS A 123 3.74 12.00 -0.70
C CYS A 123 5.14 11.53 -0.27
N PRO A 124 5.89 12.23 0.62
CA PRO A 124 7.21 11.78 1.04
C PRO A 124 7.27 10.38 1.67
N ILE A 125 6.13 9.76 2.02
CA ILE A 125 6.07 8.37 2.49
C ILE A 125 6.62 7.35 1.48
N MET A 126 6.59 7.68 0.18
CA MET A 126 7.16 6.84 -0.89
C MET A 126 8.66 7.03 -1.11
N HIS A 127 9.30 7.98 -0.40
CA HIS A 127 10.71 8.29 -0.62
C HIS A 127 11.63 7.59 0.38
N THR A 128 12.83 7.25 -0.07
CA THR A 128 13.86 6.54 0.71
C THR A 128 14.09 7.13 2.11
N PRO A 129 14.20 8.46 2.32
CA PRO A 129 14.44 8.99 3.66
C PRO A 129 13.34 8.70 4.68
N PHE A 130 12.12 8.37 4.21
CA PHE A 130 11.03 8.00 5.11
C PHE A 130 10.97 6.49 5.33
N TYR A 131 10.83 5.70 4.26
CA TYR A 131 10.62 4.25 4.41
C TYR A 131 11.84 3.51 4.93
N SER A 132 13.08 3.99 4.69
CA SER A 132 14.28 3.39 5.26
C SER A 132 14.32 3.40 6.79
N ARG A 133 13.48 4.21 7.44
CA ARG A 133 13.33 4.21 8.90
C ARG A 133 12.66 2.94 9.42
N PHE A 134 12.05 2.16 8.56
CA PHE A 134 11.35 0.91 8.87
C PHE A 134 12.16 -0.33 8.47
N ASP A 135 13.28 -0.16 7.76
CA ASP A 135 14.14 -1.25 7.34
C ASP A 135 14.93 -1.81 8.54
N ASP A 136 15.09 -3.12 8.61
CA ASP A 136 15.83 -3.87 9.65
C ASP A 136 15.39 -3.55 11.09
N ARG A 137 14.09 -3.30 11.27
CA ARG A 137 13.54 -2.99 12.60
C ARG A 137 13.24 -4.24 13.40
N PRO A 138 13.49 -4.21 14.72
CA PRO A 138 12.96 -5.24 15.63
C PRO A 138 11.43 -5.33 15.49
N LEU A 139 10.87 -6.50 15.80
CA LEU A 139 9.43 -6.74 15.82
C LEU A 139 8.76 -6.07 17.04
N ASN A 140 9.01 -4.77 17.21
CA ASN A 140 8.41 -3.97 18.26
C ASN A 140 7.41 -2.97 17.66
N PRO A 141 6.30 -2.70 18.35
CA PRO A 141 5.39 -1.63 17.95
C PRO A 141 6.11 -0.28 17.95
N LEU A 142 5.88 0.51 16.92
CA LEU A 142 6.44 1.84 16.77
C LEU A 142 5.45 2.92 17.22
N SER A 143 5.98 4.06 17.67
CA SER A 143 5.21 5.25 17.99
C SER A 143 5.66 6.46 17.16
N VAL A 144 4.77 7.41 16.91
CA VAL A 144 5.08 8.64 16.16
C VAL A 144 5.43 9.76 17.12
N VAL A 145 6.53 10.48 16.82
CA VAL A 145 6.95 11.67 17.56
C VAL A 145 7.17 12.85 16.61
N ARG A 146 7.19 14.07 17.14
CA ARG A 146 7.45 15.29 16.36
C ARG A 146 8.90 15.75 16.55
N GLY A 147 9.81 15.05 15.90
CA GLY A 147 11.25 15.32 15.96
C GLY A 147 11.96 14.64 17.14
N GLY A 148 13.19 14.20 16.87
CA GLY A 148 14.03 13.56 17.87
C GLY A 148 13.68 12.10 18.15
N ALA A 149 13.16 11.37 17.16
CA ALA A 149 12.83 9.95 17.28
C ALA A 149 14.05 9.12 17.74
N THR A 150 13.84 8.26 18.74
CA THR A 150 14.83 7.33 19.27
C THR A 150 14.22 5.96 19.48
N GLY A 151 15.00 4.89 19.37
CA GLY A 151 14.53 3.51 19.60
C GLY A 151 13.33 3.17 18.72
N ASP A 152 12.21 2.77 19.33
CA ASP A 152 10.97 2.37 18.66
C ASP A 152 10.07 3.58 18.31
N GLN A 153 10.67 4.67 17.86
CA GLN A 153 9.98 5.90 17.47
C GLN A 153 10.26 6.25 16.01
N ILE A 154 9.29 6.91 15.38
CA ILE A 154 9.38 7.45 14.03
C ILE A 154 9.05 8.94 14.05
N ASP A 155 9.94 9.77 13.49
CA ASP A 155 9.65 11.19 13.31
C ASP A 155 8.52 11.38 12.29
N SER A 156 7.49 12.14 12.68
CA SER A 156 6.42 12.51 11.78
C SER A 156 6.94 13.37 10.63
N LEU A 157 6.36 13.19 9.46
CA LEU A 157 6.58 14.11 8.35
C LEU A 157 5.98 15.48 8.67
N ALA A 158 6.71 16.54 8.33
CA ALA A 158 6.23 17.91 8.51
C ALA A 158 4.89 18.10 7.78
N ALA A 159 3.89 18.60 8.49
CA ALA A 159 2.52 18.83 8.01
C ALA A 159 1.76 17.56 7.53
N ALA A 160 2.25 16.35 7.83
CA ALA A 160 1.63 15.09 7.43
C ALA A 160 1.60 14.05 8.59
N THR A 161 1.28 14.50 9.80
CA THR A 161 1.23 13.64 10.99
C THR A 161 0.19 12.52 10.82
N ILE A 162 -1.00 12.82 10.28
CA ILE A 162 -2.07 11.81 10.07
C ILE A 162 -1.60 10.71 9.12
N THR A 163 -0.91 11.08 8.04
CA THR A 163 -0.35 10.13 7.08
C THR A 163 0.74 9.27 7.72
N THR A 164 1.63 9.88 8.52
CA THR A 164 2.67 9.17 9.26
C THR A 164 2.07 8.19 10.28
N ASP A 165 1.07 8.64 11.05
CA ASP A 165 0.35 7.80 12.02
C ASP A 165 -0.34 6.61 11.33
N ALA A 166 -0.92 6.82 10.14
CA ALA A 166 -1.53 5.76 9.37
C ALA A 166 -0.52 4.67 8.97
N VAL A 167 0.64 5.08 8.45
CA VAL A 167 1.72 4.15 8.07
C VAL A 167 2.24 3.38 9.29
N VAL A 168 2.46 4.06 10.43
CA VAL A 168 2.93 3.41 11.66
C VAL A 168 1.87 2.46 12.24
N ARG A 169 0.58 2.78 12.17
CA ARG A 169 -0.48 1.83 12.54
C ARG A 169 -0.45 0.58 11.67
N GLY A 170 -0.37 0.74 10.34
CA GLY A 170 -0.26 -0.42 9.45
C GLY A 170 0.97 -1.28 9.74
N PHE A 171 2.12 -0.65 9.99
CA PHE A 171 3.32 -1.37 10.41
C PHE A 171 3.07 -2.17 11.71
N ASN A 172 2.44 -1.56 12.70
CA ASN A 172 2.15 -2.20 13.99
C ASN A 172 1.16 -3.38 13.83
N ASP A 173 0.14 -3.23 12.95
CA ASP A 173 -0.81 -4.32 12.64
C ASP A 173 -0.06 -5.55 12.10
N ALA A 174 0.92 -5.37 11.20
CA ALA A 174 1.74 -6.47 10.67
C ALA A 174 2.62 -7.13 11.76
N VAL A 175 3.25 -6.31 12.60
CA VAL A 175 4.09 -6.79 13.72
C VAL A 175 3.25 -7.57 14.74
N GLU A 176 2.07 -7.07 15.08
CA GLU A 176 1.16 -7.71 16.03
C GLU A 176 0.66 -9.05 15.50
N TRP A 177 0.26 -9.10 14.21
CA TRP A 177 -0.12 -10.34 13.55
C TRP A 177 0.97 -11.41 13.63
N PHE A 178 2.20 -11.04 13.31
CA PHE A 178 3.32 -11.98 13.34
C PHE A 178 3.62 -12.47 14.76
N ARG A 179 3.59 -11.57 15.75
CA ARG A 179 3.82 -11.92 17.17
C ARG A 179 2.69 -12.76 17.79
N GLY A 180 1.47 -12.58 17.30
CA GLY A 180 0.30 -13.37 17.70
C GLY A 180 0.37 -14.83 17.26
N GLY A 181 1.39 -15.21 16.54
CA GLY A 181 1.62 -16.56 16.01
C GLY A 181 1.05 -16.65 14.58
N ALA A 182 1.79 -16.14 13.61
CA ALA A 182 1.52 -16.29 12.19
C ALA A 182 1.30 -17.77 11.85
N ARG A 183 0.03 -18.19 11.78
CA ARG A 183 -0.41 -19.55 11.50
C ARG A 183 -1.37 -19.56 10.34
#